data_eebfb8adf95b7b1e83179cbe26a1621d
#
_entry.id   eebfb8adf95b7b1e83179cbe26a1621d
#
_cell.length_a   1.000
_cell.length_b   1.000
_cell.length_c   1.000
_cell.angle_alpha   90.00
_cell.angle_beta   90.00
_cell.angle_gamma   90.00
#
_symmetry.space_group_name_H-M   'P 1'
#
loop_
_entity.id
_entity.type
_entity.pdbx_description
1 polymer ?
#
loop_
_entity_poly.entity_id
_entity_poly.type
_entity_poly.pdbx_seq_one_letter_code
_entity_poly.pdbx_strand_id
1 'polypeptide(L)'
;MFGVKTIAHHAGLMERMADTVGADLGEAIADHRLSAAEYRTAVIRCTTCDGAEECPHWIDSHAHAERAPAYCQNRDLLERISPAEA
;
A
#
# COMPACT_ATOMS: atom_id res chain seq x y z
N MET A 1 -11.05 -13.83 -11.86
CA MET A 1 -10.65 -12.64 -12.64
C MET A 1 -11.06 -11.38 -11.92
N PHE A 2 -10.19 -10.40 -11.85
CA PHE A 2 -10.46 -9.16 -11.12
C PHE A 2 -11.18 -8.17 -12.03
N GLY A 3 -12.30 -7.61 -11.54
CA GLY A 3 -12.98 -6.54 -12.21
C GLY A 3 -12.27 -5.21 -11.97
N VAL A 4 -12.58 -4.22 -12.80
CA VAL A 4 -12.01 -2.87 -12.66
C VAL A 4 -12.33 -2.28 -11.28
N LYS A 5 -13.56 -2.50 -10.78
CA LYS A 5 -13.95 -1.99 -9.47
C LYS A 5 -13.13 -2.60 -8.34
N THR A 6 -12.80 -3.90 -8.45
CA THR A 6 -11.97 -4.57 -7.45
C THR A 6 -10.58 -4.00 -7.43
N ILE A 7 -9.99 -3.79 -8.61
CA ILE A 7 -8.65 -3.20 -8.72
C ILE A 7 -8.65 -1.78 -8.16
N ALA A 8 -9.64 -0.96 -8.52
CA ALA A 8 -9.72 0.42 -8.03
C ALA A 8 -9.88 0.46 -6.51
N HIS A 9 -10.70 -0.43 -5.94
CA HIS A 9 -10.88 -0.53 -4.50
C HIS A 9 -9.56 -0.84 -3.78
N HIS A 10 -8.83 -1.82 -4.28
CA HIS A 10 -7.56 -2.22 -3.67
C HIS A 10 -6.45 -1.19 -3.89
N ALA A 11 -6.46 -0.50 -5.03
CA ALA A 11 -5.54 0.62 -5.24
C ALA A 11 -5.79 1.72 -4.21
N GLY A 12 -7.05 2.03 -3.93
CA GLY A 12 -7.42 2.99 -2.89
C GLY A 12 -6.97 2.55 -1.50
N LEU A 13 -7.14 1.27 -1.16
CA LEU A 13 -6.66 0.73 0.12
C LEU A 13 -5.14 0.83 0.22
N MET A 14 -4.43 0.53 -0.86
CA MET A 14 -2.98 0.63 -0.88
C MET A 14 -2.51 2.06 -0.67
N GLU A 15 -3.16 3.04 -1.29
CA GLU A 15 -2.82 4.44 -1.09
C GLU A 15 -3.09 4.87 0.36
N ARG A 16 -4.21 4.45 0.94
CA ARG A 16 -4.52 4.76 2.34
C ARG A 16 -3.50 4.12 3.28
N MET A 17 -3.11 2.88 3.01
CA MET A 17 -2.08 2.22 3.81
C MET A 17 -0.75 2.95 3.69
N ALA A 18 -0.37 3.34 2.48
CA ALA A 18 0.85 4.10 2.25
C ALA A 18 0.85 5.41 3.04
N ASP A 19 -0.25 6.17 2.99
CA ASP A 19 -0.37 7.40 3.75
C ASP A 19 -0.20 7.16 5.25
N THR A 20 -0.80 6.09 5.75
CA THR A 20 -0.74 5.75 7.18
C THR A 20 0.69 5.48 7.64
N VAL A 21 1.48 4.81 6.79
CA VAL A 21 2.89 4.49 7.13
C VAL A 21 3.88 5.55 6.63
N GLY A 22 3.39 6.67 6.12
CA GLY A 22 4.23 7.78 5.71
C GLY A 22 4.91 7.60 4.36
N ALA A 23 4.41 6.71 3.51
CA ALA A 23 4.93 6.50 2.16
C ALA A 23 4.07 7.26 1.16
N ASP A 24 4.71 7.95 0.22
CA ASP A 24 4.02 8.65 -0.86
C ASP A 24 4.30 7.91 -2.17
N LEU A 25 3.26 7.20 -2.66
CA LEU A 25 3.39 6.40 -3.87
C LEU A 25 3.68 7.24 -5.10
N GLY A 26 3.00 8.38 -5.22
CA GLY A 26 3.22 9.28 -6.36
C GLY A 26 4.64 9.85 -6.38
N GLU A 27 5.14 10.28 -5.22
CA GLU A 27 6.51 10.77 -5.10
C GLU A 27 7.53 9.68 -5.40
N ALA A 28 7.28 8.47 -4.91
CA ALA A 28 8.17 7.34 -5.15
C ALA A 28 8.27 7.04 -6.65
N ILE A 29 7.16 7.13 -7.38
CA ILE A 29 7.16 6.95 -8.83
C ILE A 29 7.93 8.09 -9.51
N ALA A 30 7.67 9.32 -9.11
CA ALA A 30 8.35 10.49 -9.68
C ALA A 30 9.87 10.43 -9.44
N ASP A 31 10.29 9.90 -8.31
CA ASP A 31 11.72 9.78 -7.93
C ASP A 31 12.36 8.50 -8.45
N HIS A 32 11.65 7.69 -9.22
CA HIS A 32 12.15 6.40 -9.74
C HIS A 32 12.48 5.38 -8.65
N ARG A 33 11.88 5.53 -7.45
CA ARG A 33 12.00 4.52 -6.38
C ARG A 33 10.97 3.41 -6.51
N LEU A 34 9.93 3.66 -7.29
CA LEU A 34 8.86 2.71 -7.57
C LEU A 34 8.50 2.80 -9.04
N SER A 35 8.63 1.70 -9.79
CA SER A 35 8.23 1.70 -11.18
C SER A 35 6.72 1.49 -11.32
N ALA A 36 6.18 1.87 -12.49
CA ALA A 36 4.78 1.62 -12.79
C ALA A 36 4.44 0.11 -12.74
N ALA A 37 5.37 -0.73 -13.19
CA ALA A 37 5.18 -2.18 -13.14
C ALA A 37 5.13 -2.70 -11.70
N GLU A 38 6.00 -2.18 -10.84
CA GLU A 38 5.99 -2.53 -9.42
C GLU A 38 4.69 -2.08 -8.75
N TYR A 39 4.21 -0.89 -9.10
CA TYR A 39 2.96 -0.38 -8.56
C TYR A 39 1.79 -1.30 -8.95
N ARG A 40 1.70 -1.69 -10.22
CA ARG A 40 0.65 -2.59 -10.68
C ARG A 40 0.71 -3.94 -9.98
N THR A 41 1.91 -4.49 -9.84
CA THR A 41 2.11 -5.75 -9.12
C THR A 41 1.66 -5.63 -7.67
N ALA A 42 1.98 -4.50 -7.04
CA ALA A 42 1.61 -4.25 -5.66
C ALA A 42 0.09 -4.19 -5.47
N VAL A 43 -0.62 -3.54 -6.40
CA VAL A 43 -2.08 -3.51 -6.35
C VAL A 43 -2.67 -4.92 -6.48
N ILE A 44 -2.14 -5.72 -7.39
CA ILE A 44 -2.57 -7.11 -7.56
C ILE A 44 -2.32 -7.92 -6.28
N ARG A 45 -1.18 -7.75 -5.65
CA ARG A 45 -0.90 -8.40 -4.36
C ARG A 45 -1.92 -8.00 -3.30
N CYS A 46 -2.31 -6.73 -3.31
CA CYS A 46 -3.34 -6.24 -2.39
C CYS A 46 -4.66 -6.96 -2.60
N THR A 47 -5.03 -7.27 -3.85
CA THR A 47 -6.27 -8.00 -4.14
C THR A 47 -6.27 -9.42 -3.58
N THR A 48 -5.11 -10.01 -3.34
CA THR A 48 -4.98 -11.37 -2.80
C THR A 48 -4.63 -11.38 -1.31
N CYS A 49 -4.62 -10.21 -0.67
CA CYS A 49 -4.28 -10.11 0.74
C CYS A 49 -5.35 -10.73 1.63
N ASP A 50 -4.93 -11.61 2.55
CA ASP A 50 -5.84 -12.27 3.48
C ASP A 50 -6.48 -11.29 4.47
N GLY A 51 -5.84 -10.15 4.70
CA GLY A 51 -6.34 -9.14 5.64
C GLY A 51 -7.16 -8.03 4.98
N ALA A 52 -7.63 -8.22 3.75
CA ALA A 52 -8.33 -7.18 3.01
C ALA A 52 -9.58 -6.67 3.73
N GLU A 53 -10.27 -7.52 4.50
CA GLU A 53 -11.44 -7.11 5.25
C GLU A 53 -11.07 -6.31 6.50
N GLU A 54 -9.95 -6.61 7.12
CA GLU A 54 -9.49 -5.92 8.33
C GLU A 54 -8.73 -4.64 8.02
N CYS A 55 -8.13 -4.56 6.83
CA CYS A 55 -7.28 -3.45 6.44
C CYS A 55 -7.94 -2.07 6.60
N PRO A 56 -9.18 -1.84 6.12
CA PRO A 56 -9.82 -0.54 6.33
C PRO A 56 -10.00 -0.19 7.80
N HIS A 57 -10.35 -1.17 8.63
CA HIS A 57 -10.51 -0.96 10.07
C HIS A 57 -9.18 -0.63 10.74
N TRP A 58 -8.13 -1.33 10.33
CA TRP A 58 -6.79 -1.06 10.84
C TRP A 58 -6.34 0.36 10.49
N ILE A 59 -6.55 0.77 9.24
CA ILE A 59 -6.22 2.12 8.78
C ILE A 59 -7.00 3.16 9.58
N ASP A 60 -8.31 2.94 9.77
CA ASP A 60 -9.16 3.86 10.50
C ASP A 60 -8.74 4.01 11.97
N SER A 61 -8.13 2.98 12.54
CA SER A 61 -7.69 3.01 13.94
C SER A 61 -6.25 3.53 14.11
N HIS A 62 -5.55 3.82 13.01
CA HIS A 62 -4.16 4.29 13.06
C HIS A 62 -4.01 5.56 12.23
N ALA A 63 -3.93 6.71 12.88
CA ALA A 63 -3.66 7.96 12.18
C ALA A 63 -2.26 7.92 11.53
N HIS A 64 -1.33 7.24 12.18
CA HIS A 64 0.04 7.08 11.70
C HIS A 64 0.61 5.77 12.27
N ALA A 65 1.38 5.07 11.46
CA ALA A 65 2.08 3.87 11.90
C ALA A 65 3.46 3.82 11.24
N GLU A 66 4.40 3.19 11.89
CA GLU A 66 5.75 3.03 11.34
C GLU A 66 5.81 1.97 10.26
N ARG A 67 4.96 0.96 10.36
CA ARG A 67 4.92 -0.17 9.43
C ARG A 67 3.49 -0.61 9.19
N ALA A 68 3.27 -1.17 8.01
CA ALA A 68 2.02 -1.84 7.70
C ALA A 68 1.88 -3.09 8.57
N PRO A 69 0.64 -3.60 8.76
CA PRO A 69 0.46 -4.81 9.54
C PRO A 69 1.13 -6.03 8.91
N ALA A 70 1.40 -7.04 9.71
CA ALA A 70 2.12 -8.23 9.27
C ALA A 70 1.44 -8.97 8.11
N TYR A 71 0.11 -8.88 8.01
CA TYR A 71 -0.64 -9.53 6.93
C TYR A 71 -0.56 -8.76 5.60
N CYS A 72 -0.04 -7.54 5.59
CA CYS A 72 0.02 -6.74 4.36
C CYS A 72 1.04 -7.32 3.39
N GLN A 73 0.58 -7.68 2.19
CA GLN A 73 1.43 -8.26 1.15
C GLN A 73 2.48 -7.28 0.63
N ASN A 74 2.24 -5.98 0.81
CA ASN A 74 3.13 -4.93 0.34
C ASN A 74 3.91 -4.27 1.46
N ARG A 75 3.96 -4.89 2.64
CA ARG A 75 4.63 -4.33 3.80
C ARG A 75 6.08 -3.96 3.53
N ASP A 76 6.84 -4.87 2.92
CA ASP A 76 8.25 -4.64 2.62
C ASP A 76 8.43 -3.55 1.55
N LEU A 77 7.57 -3.55 0.53
CA LEU A 77 7.60 -2.51 -0.49
C LEU A 77 7.35 -1.13 0.11
N LEU A 78 6.30 -1.03 0.94
CA LEU A 78 5.96 0.24 1.58
C LEU A 78 7.08 0.72 2.51
N GLU A 79 7.71 -0.20 3.23
CA GLU A 79 8.84 0.13 4.09
C GLU A 79 10.02 0.65 3.26
N ARG A 80 10.29 0.00 2.13
CA ARG A 80 11.39 0.40 1.23
C ARG A 80 11.21 1.81 0.67
N ILE A 81 9.98 2.17 0.29
CA ILE A 81 9.72 3.46 -0.33
C ILE A 81 9.39 4.58 0.66
N SER A 82 9.20 4.26 1.94
CA SER A 82 9.01 5.28 2.96
C SER A 82 10.29 6.11 3.09
N PRO A 83 10.16 7.43 3.34
CA PRO A 83 11.34 8.25 3.56
C PRO A 83 12.14 7.72 4.74
N ALA A 84 13.46 7.67 4.59
CA ALA A 84 14.31 7.29 5.71
C ALA A 84 14.16 8.33 6.82
N GLU A 85 14.00 7.86 8.04
CA GLU A 85 14.01 8.74 9.20
C GLU A 85 15.42 9.32 9.35
N ALA A 86 15.48 10.62 9.39
CA ALA A 86 16.77 11.29 9.56
C ALA A 86 17.26 11.12 11.00
#